data_ec6c48b3ebff1e320400589a5b881ef9
#
_entry.id   ec6c48b3ebff1e320400589a5b881ef9
#
_cell.length_a   1.000
_cell.length_b   1.000
_cell.length_c   1.000
_cell.angle_alpha   90.00
_cell.angle_beta   90.00
_cell.angle_gamma   90.00
#
_symmetry.space_group_name_H-M   'P 1'
#
loop_
_entity.id
_entity.type
_entity.pdbx_description
1 polymer ?
#
loop_
_entity_poly.entity_id
_entity_poly.type
_entity_poly.pdbx_seq_one_letter_code
_entity_poly.pdbx_strand_id
1 'polypeptide(L)'
;TTIELIASENFTSPAVLAAQGSVLTNKYAEGYPGKRYYGGCEHVDVVEELAQERAKQVFGAKFANVQPHSGAQANAAVLMALAEPGDTILGLSLAHGGHLTHGMKINFSGRLYNVAAYQVEEDTHLIDMAKLREQAREVKPKVIIAGWSAYPRHEDFAEFRSIADEVGAKLWVDMAHFAGLVAAGLHPNPVPHADVVT
;
A
#
# COMPACT_ATOMS: atom_id res chain seq x y z
N THR A 1 11.77 27.68 12.31
CA THR A 1 11.74 26.64 11.25
C THR A 1 12.23 25.33 11.84
N THR A 2 11.43 24.30 11.75
CA THR A 2 11.71 22.95 12.23
C THR A 2 11.93 22.04 11.02
N ILE A 3 12.75 21.03 11.16
CA ILE A 3 12.82 19.94 10.20
C ILE A 3 11.73 18.93 10.59
N GLU A 4 10.75 18.76 9.71
CA GLU A 4 9.68 17.78 9.89
C GLU A 4 10.13 16.40 9.40
N LEU A 5 9.95 15.38 10.24
CA LEU A 5 10.37 14.01 9.95
C LEU A 5 9.20 13.05 9.71
N ILE A 6 7.97 13.57 9.65
CA ILE A 6 6.80 12.76 9.33
C ILE A 6 6.70 12.61 7.82
N ALA A 7 7.01 11.42 7.31
CA ALA A 7 7.10 11.14 5.88
C ALA A 7 5.77 11.35 5.12
N SER A 8 4.63 11.30 5.81
CA SER A 8 3.31 11.53 5.22
C SER A 8 2.94 13.01 5.05
N GLU A 9 3.68 13.94 5.64
CA GLU A 9 3.39 15.37 5.45
C GLU A 9 3.88 15.86 4.09
N ASN A 10 3.00 16.61 3.40
CA ASN A 10 3.28 17.12 2.06
C ASN A 10 2.59 18.47 1.85
N PHE A 11 3.24 19.38 1.14
CA PHE A 11 2.66 20.67 0.73
C PHE A 11 1.89 20.49 -0.58
N THR A 12 0.57 20.48 -0.46
CA THR A 12 -0.35 20.28 -1.60
C THR A 12 -0.35 21.50 -2.52
N SER A 13 -0.26 21.26 -3.83
CA SER A 13 -0.32 22.35 -4.82
C SER A 13 -1.71 22.99 -4.88
N PRO A 14 -1.81 24.28 -5.30
CA PRO A 14 -3.10 24.93 -5.51
C PRO A 14 -4.02 24.16 -6.48
N ALA A 15 -3.47 23.50 -7.49
CA ALA A 15 -4.24 22.70 -8.45
C ALA A 15 -4.91 21.49 -7.77
N VAL A 16 -4.20 20.78 -6.88
CA VAL A 16 -4.77 19.67 -6.11
C VAL A 16 -5.85 20.18 -5.14
N LEU A 17 -5.61 21.30 -4.46
CA LEU A 17 -6.61 21.92 -3.59
C LEU A 17 -7.87 22.32 -4.35
N ALA A 18 -7.74 22.89 -5.55
CA ALA A 18 -8.86 23.27 -6.40
C ALA A 18 -9.66 22.04 -6.88
N ALA A 19 -8.98 20.95 -7.25
CA ALA A 19 -9.63 19.70 -7.62
C ALA A 19 -10.39 19.08 -6.44
N GLN A 20 -9.79 19.04 -5.26
CA GLN A 20 -10.39 18.53 -4.02
C GLN A 20 -11.67 19.27 -3.64
N GLY A 21 -11.68 20.60 -3.78
CA GLY A 21 -12.82 21.47 -3.46
C GLY A 21 -13.76 21.77 -4.64
N SER A 22 -13.72 20.98 -5.71
CA SER A 22 -14.51 21.22 -6.92
C SER A 22 -15.98 20.83 -6.77
N VAL A 23 -16.79 21.21 -7.77
CA VAL A 23 -18.21 20.85 -7.86
C VAL A 23 -18.45 19.33 -7.93
N LEU A 24 -17.44 18.53 -8.25
CA LEU A 24 -17.53 17.07 -8.22
C LEU A 24 -17.89 16.55 -6.82
N THR A 25 -17.54 17.27 -5.77
CA THR A 25 -17.94 16.97 -4.38
C THR A 25 -19.45 16.82 -4.20
N ASN A 26 -20.25 17.49 -5.03
CA ASN A 26 -21.71 17.45 -4.97
C ASN A 26 -22.32 16.20 -5.62
N LYS A 27 -21.52 15.45 -6.40
CA LYS A 27 -22.08 14.33 -7.18
C LYS A 27 -21.91 13.00 -6.46
N TYR A 28 -23.04 12.34 -6.24
CA TYR A 28 -23.06 10.96 -5.77
C TYR A 28 -22.76 10.02 -6.95
N ALA A 29 -21.62 9.34 -6.91
CA ALA A 29 -21.09 8.55 -8.03
C ALA A 29 -20.69 7.13 -7.61
N GLU A 30 -21.57 6.48 -6.84
CA GLU A 30 -21.37 5.09 -6.40
C GLU A 30 -21.30 4.14 -7.60
N GLY A 31 -20.39 3.17 -7.53
CA GLY A 31 -20.06 2.25 -8.62
C GLY A 31 -18.75 2.61 -9.30
N TYR A 32 -18.57 2.18 -10.54
CA TYR A 32 -17.36 2.40 -11.34
C TYR A 32 -17.69 3.08 -12.67
N PRO A 33 -16.73 3.66 -13.39
CA PRO A 33 -16.96 4.24 -14.70
C PRO A 33 -17.74 3.30 -15.63
N GLY A 34 -18.79 3.83 -16.26
CA GLY A 34 -19.70 3.05 -17.09
C GLY A 34 -20.61 2.05 -16.36
N LYS A 35 -20.48 1.92 -15.06
CA LYS A 35 -21.26 1.00 -14.18
C LYS A 35 -21.69 1.69 -12.89
N ARG A 36 -22.30 2.86 -13.00
CA ARG A 36 -22.80 3.64 -11.85
C ARG A 36 -24.21 3.21 -11.45
N TYR A 37 -24.49 3.36 -10.17
CA TYR A 37 -25.85 3.13 -9.65
C TYR A 37 -26.78 4.30 -9.93
N TYR A 38 -26.24 5.51 -10.23
CA TYR A 38 -27.00 6.74 -10.46
C TYR A 38 -26.65 7.37 -11.79
N GLY A 39 -27.61 8.07 -12.39
CA GLY A 39 -27.40 8.85 -13.61
C GLY A 39 -26.60 10.13 -13.37
N GLY A 40 -26.13 10.76 -14.46
CA GLY A 40 -25.42 12.02 -14.41
C GLY A 40 -23.97 11.91 -13.96
N CYS A 41 -23.34 10.74 -14.12
CA CYS A 41 -21.96 10.49 -13.69
C CYS A 41 -20.92 10.61 -14.83
N GLU A 42 -21.32 11.02 -16.01
CA GLU A 42 -20.50 11.03 -17.23
C GLU A 42 -19.22 11.86 -17.06
N HIS A 43 -19.33 13.00 -16.36
CA HIS A 43 -18.16 13.85 -16.09
C HIS A 43 -17.26 13.28 -15.00
N VAL A 44 -17.84 12.60 -14.00
CA VAL A 44 -17.08 11.90 -12.96
C VAL A 44 -16.32 10.72 -13.54
N ASP A 45 -16.95 9.98 -14.47
CA ASP A 45 -16.30 8.87 -15.19
C ASP A 45 -15.03 9.33 -15.90
N VAL A 46 -15.08 10.44 -16.62
CA VAL A 46 -13.91 11.02 -17.31
C VAL A 46 -12.77 11.31 -16.33
N VAL A 47 -13.08 11.89 -15.17
CA VAL A 47 -12.07 12.22 -14.14
C VAL A 47 -11.47 10.98 -13.55
N GLU A 48 -12.29 9.97 -13.19
CA GLU A 48 -11.83 8.73 -12.60
C GLU A 48 -10.99 7.91 -13.60
N GLU A 49 -11.44 7.76 -14.83
CA GLU A 49 -10.69 7.08 -15.89
C GLU A 49 -9.34 7.76 -16.16
N LEU A 50 -9.31 9.09 -16.21
CA LEU A 50 -8.07 9.85 -16.38
C LEU A 50 -7.09 9.60 -15.22
N ALA A 51 -7.59 9.56 -14.00
CA ALA A 51 -6.77 9.27 -12.82
C ALA A 51 -6.22 7.84 -12.85
N GLN A 52 -7.04 6.86 -13.22
CA GLN A 52 -6.61 5.46 -13.38
C GLN A 52 -5.52 5.32 -14.45
N GLU A 53 -5.72 5.92 -15.63
CA GLU A 53 -4.75 5.86 -16.72
C GLU A 53 -3.41 6.51 -16.33
N ARG A 54 -3.46 7.67 -15.68
CA ARG A 54 -2.24 8.34 -15.19
C ARG A 54 -1.51 7.53 -14.13
N ALA A 55 -2.22 6.93 -13.18
CA ALA A 55 -1.61 6.06 -12.18
C ALA A 55 -0.93 4.84 -12.82
N LYS A 56 -1.60 4.21 -13.80
CA LYS A 56 -1.00 3.09 -14.57
C LYS A 56 0.27 3.51 -15.30
N GLN A 57 0.26 4.69 -15.95
CA GLN A 57 1.43 5.20 -16.67
C GLN A 57 2.59 5.54 -15.75
N VAL A 58 2.32 6.19 -14.61
CA VAL A 58 3.35 6.62 -13.66
C VAL A 58 4.08 5.43 -13.04
N PHE A 59 3.34 4.38 -12.69
CA PHE A 59 3.89 3.24 -11.95
C PHE A 59 4.12 1.98 -12.80
N GLY A 60 3.70 1.98 -14.07
CA GLY A 60 3.79 0.80 -14.94
C GLY A 60 2.79 -0.30 -14.56
N ALA A 61 1.67 0.06 -13.95
CA ALA A 61 0.66 -0.90 -13.49
C ALA A 61 -0.32 -1.29 -14.62
N LYS A 62 -0.81 -2.53 -14.58
CA LYS A 62 -1.86 -2.99 -15.52
C LYS A 62 -3.25 -2.45 -15.14
N PHE A 63 -3.51 -2.34 -13.86
CA PHE A 63 -4.77 -1.90 -13.28
C PHE A 63 -4.51 -0.85 -12.21
N ALA A 64 -5.46 0.07 -12.02
CA ALA A 64 -5.43 1.03 -10.94
C ALA A 64 -6.85 1.25 -10.40
N ASN A 65 -6.99 1.34 -9.09
CA ASN A 65 -8.19 1.80 -8.42
C ASN A 65 -7.85 3.08 -7.67
N VAL A 66 -8.55 4.15 -7.98
CA VAL A 66 -8.29 5.50 -7.44
C VAL A 66 -9.40 5.98 -6.50
N GLN A 67 -10.33 5.09 -6.13
CA GLN A 67 -11.47 5.44 -5.27
C GLN A 67 -11.15 5.53 -3.77
N PRO A 68 -10.17 4.78 -3.19
CA PRO A 68 -9.91 4.90 -1.76
C PRO A 68 -9.60 6.34 -1.36
N HIS A 69 -10.24 6.82 -0.29
CA HIS A 69 -10.04 8.19 0.22
C HIS A 69 -8.76 8.34 1.05
N SER A 70 -8.10 7.23 1.37
CA SER A 70 -6.87 7.20 2.17
C SER A 70 -6.10 5.90 1.95
N GLY A 71 -4.79 5.91 2.24
CA GLY A 71 -3.99 4.68 2.27
C GLY A 71 -4.56 3.65 3.26
N ALA A 72 -5.07 4.08 4.40
CA ALA A 72 -5.70 3.18 5.37
C ALA A 72 -6.93 2.46 4.79
N GLN A 73 -7.76 3.14 3.99
CA GLN A 73 -8.89 2.50 3.31
C GLN A 73 -8.41 1.55 2.20
N ALA A 74 -7.40 1.95 1.42
CA ALA A 74 -6.81 1.08 0.40
C ALA A 74 -6.26 -0.20 1.04
N ASN A 75 -5.51 -0.07 2.14
CA ASN A 75 -4.93 -1.18 2.89
C ASN A 75 -6.01 -2.12 3.46
N ALA A 76 -7.11 -1.55 3.97
CA ALA A 76 -8.26 -2.36 4.42
C ALA A 76 -8.89 -3.15 3.27
N ALA A 77 -9.09 -2.51 2.11
CA ALA A 77 -9.65 -3.17 0.94
C ALA A 77 -8.72 -4.30 0.43
N VAL A 78 -7.40 -4.09 0.43
CA VAL A 78 -6.42 -5.11 0.06
C VAL A 78 -6.49 -6.31 0.99
N LEU A 79 -6.48 -6.10 2.31
CA LEU A 79 -6.57 -7.20 3.28
C LEU A 79 -7.89 -7.97 3.15
N MET A 80 -9.02 -7.27 2.97
CA MET A 80 -10.32 -7.92 2.74
C MET A 80 -10.38 -8.72 1.44
N ALA A 81 -9.59 -8.34 0.43
CA ALA A 81 -9.53 -9.08 -0.85
C ALA A 81 -8.58 -10.27 -0.82
N LEU A 82 -7.54 -10.24 0.01
CA LEU A 82 -6.46 -11.23 -0.01
C LEU A 82 -6.49 -12.22 1.15
N ALA A 83 -7.20 -11.92 2.25
CA ALA A 83 -7.21 -12.71 3.46
C ALA A 83 -8.58 -12.72 4.14
N GLU A 84 -8.90 -13.82 4.83
CA GLU A 84 -10.08 -13.94 5.66
C GLU A 84 -9.74 -13.61 7.14
N PRO A 85 -10.72 -13.15 7.95
CA PRO A 85 -10.50 -12.97 9.38
C PRO A 85 -9.93 -14.24 10.03
N GLY A 86 -8.82 -14.09 10.78
CA GLY A 86 -8.08 -15.19 11.38
C GLY A 86 -6.92 -15.73 10.55
N ASP A 87 -6.79 -15.34 9.28
CA ASP A 87 -5.58 -15.64 8.51
C ASP A 87 -4.36 -14.94 9.10
N THR A 88 -3.17 -15.48 8.85
CA THR A 88 -1.91 -14.87 9.29
C THR A 88 -1.40 -13.88 8.24
N ILE A 89 -1.05 -12.68 8.69
CA ILE A 89 -0.33 -11.68 7.91
C ILE A 89 1.07 -11.47 8.51
N LEU A 90 2.07 -11.23 7.66
CA LEU A 90 3.45 -11.00 8.06
C LEU A 90 3.91 -9.64 7.53
N GLY A 91 4.19 -8.69 8.42
CA GLY A 91 4.58 -7.33 8.07
C GLY A 91 5.72 -6.80 8.92
N LEU A 92 6.29 -5.64 8.55
CA LEU A 92 7.33 -4.99 9.34
C LEU A 92 6.75 -4.50 10.67
N SER A 93 7.46 -4.79 11.77
CA SER A 93 7.11 -4.30 13.11
C SER A 93 6.93 -2.78 13.14
N LEU A 94 5.87 -2.32 13.80
CA LEU A 94 5.61 -0.88 13.99
C LEU A 94 6.81 -0.16 14.63
N ALA A 95 7.46 -0.79 15.61
CA ALA A 95 8.63 -0.25 16.29
C ALA A 95 9.86 -0.11 15.37
N HIS A 96 9.87 -0.82 14.25
CA HIS A 96 10.96 -0.84 13.26
C HIS A 96 10.60 -0.13 11.95
N GLY A 97 9.51 0.64 11.94
CA GLY A 97 9.12 1.46 10.82
C GLY A 97 7.89 0.98 10.03
N GLY A 98 7.20 -0.07 10.48
CA GLY A 98 5.95 -0.52 9.88
C GLY A 98 4.81 0.50 10.05
N HIS A 99 3.67 0.25 9.39
CA HIS A 99 2.50 1.10 9.49
C HIS A 99 1.45 0.50 10.43
N LEU A 100 0.57 1.35 10.99
CA LEU A 100 -0.52 0.92 11.88
C LEU A 100 -1.42 -0.15 11.23
N THR A 101 -1.70 -0.01 9.93
CA THR A 101 -2.54 -0.94 9.18
C THR A 101 -1.87 -2.26 8.80
N HIS A 102 -0.59 -2.44 9.17
CA HIS A 102 0.16 -3.68 8.94
C HIS A 102 0.07 -4.66 10.13
N GLY A 103 -0.95 -4.55 10.97
CA GLY A 103 -1.20 -5.50 12.05
C GLY A 103 -1.07 -4.94 13.47
N MET A 104 -1.07 -3.62 13.66
CA MET A 104 -1.05 -3.03 15.00
C MET A 104 -2.30 -3.45 15.78
N LYS A 105 -2.15 -3.93 17.01
CA LYS A 105 -3.19 -4.61 17.80
C LYS A 105 -4.53 -3.88 17.94
N ILE A 106 -4.52 -2.55 18.02
CA ILE A 106 -5.75 -1.75 18.15
C ILE A 106 -6.32 -1.32 16.79
N ASN A 107 -5.54 -1.48 15.71
CA ASN A 107 -6.00 -1.25 14.35
C ASN A 107 -6.90 -2.41 13.89
N PHE A 108 -7.75 -2.17 12.88
CA PHE A 108 -8.61 -3.23 12.31
C PHE A 108 -7.80 -4.46 11.89
N SER A 109 -6.61 -4.26 11.32
CA SER A 109 -5.74 -5.33 10.84
C SER A 109 -5.26 -6.25 11.98
N GLY A 110 -4.85 -5.69 13.11
CA GLY A 110 -4.45 -6.46 14.28
C GLY A 110 -5.60 -7.06 15.09
N ARG A 111 -6.84 -6.63 14.79
CA ARG A 111 -8.06 -7.17 15.43
C ARG A 111 -8.70 -8.31 14.64
N LEU A 112 -8.53 -8.31 13.31
CA LEU A 112 -9.15 -9.29 12.41
C LEU A 112 -8.20 -10.43 12.05
N TYR A 113 -6.90 -10.17 11.99
CA TYR A 113 -5.91 -11.14 11.48
C TYR A 113 -4.93 -11.57 12.58
N ASN A 114 -4.36 -12.76 12.43
CA ASN A 114 -3.20 -13.17 13.21
C ASN A 114 -1.97 -12.46 12.64
N VAL A 115 -1.21 -11.79 13.51
CA VAL A 115 -0.11 -10.94 13.09
C VAL A 115 1.23 -11.55 13.48
N ALA A 116 2.07 -11.81 12.50
CA ALA A 116 3.50 -12.02 12.67
C ALA A 116 4.24 -10.76 12.21
N ALA A 117 5.32 -10.41 12.89
CA ALA A 117 6.09 -9.21 12.54
C ALA A 117 7.56 -9.57 12.34
N TYR A 118 8.12 -9.17 11.18
CA TYR A 118 9.56 -9.18 10.99
C TYR A 118 10.18 -7.86 11.47
N GLN A 119 11.48 -7.87 11.68
CA GLN A 119 12.21 -6.77 12.30
C GLN A 119 13.48 -6.46 11.51
N VAL A 120 14.06 -5.29 11.77
CA VAL A 120 15.43 -5.00 11.36
C VAL A 120 16.42 -5.59 12.38
N GLU A 121 17.60 -5.93 11.92
CA GLU A 121 18.71 -6.38 12.78
C GLU A 121 19.22 -5.22 13.65
N GLU A 122 19.63 -5.54 14.86
CA GLU A 122 20.05 -4.54 15.85
C GLU A 122 21.37 -3.84 15.45
N ASP A 123 22.27 -4.58 14.84
CA ASP A 123 23.61 -4.11 14.46
C ASP A 123 23.65 -3.39 13.11
N THR A 124 22.89 -3.89 12.11
CA THR A 124 22.90 -3.35 10.75
C THR A 124 21.75 -2.39 10.47
N HIS A 125 20.69 -2.46 11.24
CA HIS A 125 19.41 -1.78 10.98
C HIS A 125 18.80 -2.11 9.61
N LEU A 126 19.13 -3.30 9.08
CA LEU A 126 18.59 -3.84 7.83
C LEU A 126 17.64 -5.00 8.10
N ILE A 127 16.72 -5.23 7.18
CA ILE A 127 15.91 -6.44 7.16
C ILE A 127 16.78 -7.60 6.68
N ASP A 128 16.92 -8.65 7.51
CA ASP A 128 17.58 -9.88 7.12
C ASP A 128 16.60 -10.77 6.33
N MET A 129 16.81 -10.85 5.02
CA MET A 129 15.94 -11.60 4.12
C MET A 129 15.99 -13.12 4.37
N ALA A 130 17.09 -13.66 4.88
CA ALA A 130 17.19 -15.08 5.24
C ALA A 130 16.31 -15.39 6.45
N LYS A 131 16.37 -14.56 7.49
CA LYS A 131 15.50 -14.67 8.67
C LYS A 131 14.03 -14.48 8.32
N LEU A 132 13.73 -13.51 7.45
CA LEU A 132 12.36 -13.30 6.96
C LEU A 132 11.84 -14.55 6.25
N ARG A 133 12.66 -15.19 5.42
CA ARG A 133 12.32 -16.43 4.72
C ARG A 133 12.03 -17.58 5.68
N GLU A 134 12.87 -17.76 6.70
CA GLU A 134 12.66 -18.76 7.74
C GLU A 134 11.37 -18.50 8.51
N GLN A 135 11.14 -17.27 8.93
CA GLN A 135 9.92 -16.87 9.61
C GLN A 135 8.68 -17.10 8.74
N ALA A 136 8.74 -16.77 7.45
CA ALA A 136 7.63 -17.00 6.52
C ALA A 136 7.30 -18.50 6.38
N ARG A 137 8.31 -19.38 6.34
CA ARG A 137 8.13 -20.84 6.34
C ARG A 137 7.46 -21.35 7.61
N GLU A 138 7.83 -20.78 8.77
CA GLU A 138 7.28 -21.14 10.07
C GLU A 138 5.82 -20.70 10.21
N VAL A 139 5.53 -19.42 9.96
CA VAL A 139 4.20 -18.84 10.23
C VAL A 139 3.21 -19.03 9.08
N LYS A 140 3.69 -19.36 7.87
CA LYS A 140 2.89 -19.61 6.66
C LYS A 140 1.81 -18.56 6.44
N PRO A 141 2.21 -17.28 6.26
CA PRO A 141 1.26 -16.19 6.15
C PRO A 141 0.43 -16.31 4.87
N LYS A 142 -0.80 -15.81 4.91
CA LYS A 142 -1.63 -15.61 3.73
C LYS A 142 -1.16 -14.43 2.89
N VAL A 143 -0.67 -13.38 3.59
CA VAL A 143 -0.17 -12.16 2.97
C VAL A 143 1.16 -11.78 3.63
N ILE A 144 2.17 -11.51 2.81
CA ILE A 144 3.40 -10.83 3.20
C ILE A 144 3.27 -9.36 2.80
N ILE A 145 3.52 -8.47 3.75
CA ILE A 145 3.44 -7.03 3.58
C ILE A 145 4.86 -6.47 3.56
N ALA A 146 5.29 -5.94 2.42
CA ALA A 146 6.48 -5.13 2.29
C ALA A 146 6.10 -3.64 2.23
N GLY A 147 7.09 -2.75 2.34
CA GLY A 147 6.81 -1.32 2.46
C GLY A 147 6.62 -0.88 3.92
N TRP A 148 6.66 0.43 4.14
CA TRP A 148 6.83 0.99 5.48
C TRP A 148 6.32 2.41 5.63
N SER A 149 6.33 2.90 6.88
CA SER A 149 6.20 4.33 7.20
C SER A 149 7.54 5.02 7.43
N ALA A 150 8.52 4.33 8.02
CA ALA A 150 9.73 4.98 8.52
C ALA A 150 11.03 4.16 8.36
N TYR A 151 11.07 3.20 7.45
CA TYR A 151 12.30 2.45 7.14
C TYR A 151 13.09 3.18 6.03
N PRO A 152 14.31 3.72 6.30
CA PRO A 152 15.00 4.61 5.37
C PRO A 152 15.95 3.86 4.41
N ARG A 153 15.65 2.65 4.03
CA ARG A 153 16.46 1.81 3.12
C ARG A 153 15.60 1.29 1.97
N HIS A 154 16.27 0.85 0.92
CA HIS A 154 15.61 0.12 -0.15
C HIS A 154 15.31 -1.31 0.30
N GLU A 155 14.19 -1.85 -0.15
CA GLU A 155 13.86 -3.27 -0.07
C GLU A 155 14.11 -3.97 -1.41
N ASP A 156 14.50 -5.24 -1.35
CA ASP A 156 14.56 -6.09 -2.53
C ASP A 156 13.19 -6.75 -2.76
N PHE A 157 12.35 -6.10 -3.56
CA PHE A 157 11.00 -6.60 -3.85
C PHE A 157 11.00 -7.92 -4.62
N ALA A 158 12.07 -8.22 -5.38
CA ALA A 158 12.21 -9.51 -6.06
C ALA A 158 12.46 -10.64 -5.04
N GLU A 159 13.25 -10.37 -4.01
CA GLU A 159 13.47 -11.32 -2.91
C GLU A 159 12.19 -11.52 -2.10
N PHE A 160 11.45 -10.45 -1.77
CA PHE A 160 10.11 -10.57 -1.15
C PHE A 160 9.16 -11.42 -1.99
N ARG A 161 9.16 -11.24 -3.33
CA ARG A 161 8.36 -12.06 -4.24
C ARG A 161 8.76 -13.52 -4.16
N SER A 162 10.07 -13.80 -4.20
CA SER A 162 10.60 -15.16 -4.06
C SER A 162 10.15 -15.84 -2.77
N ILE A 163 10.19 -15.12 -1.65
CA ILE A 163 9.74 -15.64 -0.34
C ILE A 163 8.23 -15.91 -0.36
N ALA A 164 7.45 -14.98 -0.89
CA ALA A 164 6.00 -15.13 -0.97
C ALA A 164 5.59 -16.32 -1.83
N ASP A 165 6.23 -16.52 -2.99
CA ASP A 165 5.99 -17.66 -3.88
C ASP A 165 6.33 -18.98 -3.20
N GLU A 166 7.42 -19.04 -2.46
CA GLU A 166 7.87 -20.23 -1.76
C GLU A 166 6.86 -20.74 -0.74
N VAL A 167 6.20 -19.81 -0.02
CA VAL A 167 5.23 -20.18 1.03
C VAL A 167 3.78 -20.12 0.54
N GLY A 168 3.55 -19.77 -0.72
CA GLY A 168 2.21 -19.62 -1.31
C GLY A 168 1.44 -18.40 -0.82
N ALA A 169 2.14 -17.38 -0.32
CA ALA A 169 1.56 -16.13 0.15
C ALA A 169 1.33 -15.14 -1.00
N LYS A 170 0.42 -14.18 -0.78
CA LYS A 170 0.32 -12.98 -1.59
C LYS A 170 1.33 -11.94 -1.13
N LEU A 171 1.98 -11.25 -2.07
CA LEU A 171 2.83 -10.12 -1.78
C LEU A 171 2.05 -8.81 -1.99
N TRP A 172 1.85 -8.08 -0.90
CA TRP A 172 1.34 -6.71 -0.92
C TRP A 172 2.46 -5.75 -0.54
N VAL A 173 2.64 -4.68 -1.33
CA VAL A 173 3.61 -3.62 -1.03
C VAL A 173 2.87 -2.31 -0.78
N ASP A 174 3.05 -1.77 0.42
CA ASP A 174 2.60 -0.43 0.79
C ASP A 174 3.72 0.57 0.52
N MET A 175 3.64 1.29 -0.60
CA MET A 175 4.65 2.28 -1.00
C MET A 175 4.23 3.72 -0.71
N ALA A 176 3.18 3.94 0.08
CA ALA A 176 2.59 5.27 0.28
C ALA A 176 3.64 6.34 0.64
N HIS A 177 4.63 6.01 1.46
CA HIS A 177 5.65 6.96 1.91
C HIS A 177 6.80 7.17 0.91
N PHE A 178 7.03 6.27 -0.03
CA PHE A 178 8.11 6.40 -1.03
C PHE A 178 7.60 6.40 -2.48
N ALA A 179 6.28 6.41 -2.69
CA ALA A 179 5.69 6.41 -4.03
C ALA A 179 6.18 7.55 -4.92
N GLY A 180 6.42 8.73 -4.34
CA GLY A 180 7.01 9.86 -5.08
C GLY A 180 8.42 9.58 -5.59
N LEU A 181 9.23 8.84 -4.82
CA LEU A 181 10.58 8.42 -5.23
C LEU A 181 10.50 7.33 -6.32
N VAL A 182 9.53 6.41 -6.23
CA VAL A 182 9.27 5.41 -7.28
C VAL A 182 8.88 6.12 -8.58
N ALA A 183 7.94 7.05 -8.52
CA ALA A 183 7.50 7.83 -9.68
C ALA A 183 8.65 8.63 -10.34
N ALA A 184 9.60 9.09 -9.53
CA ALA A 184 10.79 9.81 -10.00
C ALA A 184 11.94 8.89 -10.46
N GLY A 185 11.80 7.57 -10.37
CA GLY A 185 12.86 6.61 -10.69
C GLY A 185 14.03 6.59 -9.70
N LEU A 186 13.82 7.11 -8.48
CA LEU A 186 14.84 7.19 -7.42
C LEU A 186 14.74 6.08 -6.38
N HIS A 187 13.73 5.22 -6.50
CA HIS A 187 13.50 4.06 -5.64
C HIS A 187 13.04 2.88 -6.49
N PRO A 188 13.41 1.64 -6.15
CA PRO A 188 12.92 0.45 -6.82
C PRO A 188 11.38 0.43 -6.91
N ASN A 189 10.86 0.06 -8.07
CA ASN A 189 9.42 -0.03 -8.30
C ASN A 189 8.90 -1.42 -7.85
N PRO A 190 7.97 -1.51 -6.88
CA PRO A 190 7.42 -2.77 -6.43
C PRO A 190 6.40 -3.41 -7.40
N VAL A 191 5.81 -2.64 -8.30
CA VAL A 191 4.70 -3.07 -9.17
C VAL A 191 5.01 -4.34 -9.97
N PRO A 192 6.21 -4.54 -10.54
CA PRO A 192 6.52 -5.77 -11.26
C PRO A 192 6.55 -7.04 -10.40
N HIS A 193 6.69 -6.90 -9.08
CA HIS A 193 6.92 -8.01 -8.15
C HIS A 193 5.71 -8.32 -7.27
N ALA A 194 4.85 -7.35 -7.00
CA ALA A 194 3.74 -7.48 -6.06
C ALA A 194 2.44 -7.96 -6.72
N ASP A 195 1.61 -8.69 -5.96
CA ASP A 195 0.23 -8.97 -6.36
C ASP A 195 -0.63 -7.70 -6.28
N VAL A 196 -0.39 -6.85 -5.27
CA VAL A 196 -1.06 -5.56 -5.06
C VAL A 196 -0.07 -4.55 -4.49
N VAL A 197 -0.25 -3.28 -4.88
CA VAL A 197 0.51 -2.13 -4.36
C VAL A 197 -0.47 -1.05 -3.91
N THR A 198 -0.21 -0.43 -2.74
CA THR A 198 -0.99 0.70 -2.20
C THR A 198 -0.08 1.90 -1.92
#